data_c03481675a133136ca25787253e8ff02
#
_entry.id   c03481675a133136ca25787253e8ff02
#
_cell.length_a   1.000
_cell.length_b   1.000
_cell.length_c   1.000
_cell.angle_alpha   90.00
_cell.angle_beta   90.00
_cell.angle_gamma   90.00
#
_symmetry.space_group_name_H-M   'P 1'
#
loop_
_entity.id
_entity.type
_entity.pdbx_description
1 polymer ?
#
loop_
_entity_poly.entity_id
_entity_poly.type
_entity_poly.pdbx_seq_one_letter_code
_entity_poly.pdbx_strand_id
1 'polypeptide(L)'
;MKFKKKNFGGDCPKFTMPPVMVGGGFTLIAEQADKIPEGWVIPTGTLAMVDESKREATLVTTGRVTAISTSNSKQVTLQADGAAAPALYVGCYLAKDLSATLANTPTVSAVELTDDGLVVTLSKAISGLAVGDTLCEVVADSTNIKLRATPNSILIDDMEAKGEETPIDVTRNTGNGECYARRVPPVPASLLDGNCLKSTKVSYTETL
;
A
#
# COMPACT_ATOMS: atom_id res chain seq x y z
N MET A 1 19.34 -23.73 30.55
CA MET A 1 18.63 -22.43 30.63
C MET A 1 17.97 -22.20 29.27
N LYS A 2 16.63 -22.34 29.16
CA LYS A 2 15.91 -22.09 27.89
C LYS A 2 15.57 -20.61 27.83
N PHE A 3 16.22 -19.84 26.98
CA PHE A 3 15.83 -18.48 26.68
C PHE A 3 14.49 -18.53 25.89
N LYS A 4 13.38 -18.15 26.51
CA LYS A 4 12.17 -17.81 25.77
C LYS A 4 12.50 -16.57 24.96
N LYS A 5 12.53 -16.67 23.61
CA LYS A 5 12.43 -15.49 22.75
C LYS A 5 11.14 -14.77 23.15
N LYS A 6 11.22 -13.73 23.99
CA LYS A 6 10.19 -12.72 24.02
C LYS A 6 10.34 -11.96 22.71
N ASN A 7 9.41 -12.14 21.78
CA ASN A 7 9.16 -11.08 20.84
C ASN A 7 8.78 -9.88 21.70
N PHE A 8 9.68 -8.92 21.79
CA PHE A 8 9.27 -7.59 22.17
C PHE A 8 8.37 -7.11 21.04
N GLY A 9 7.06 -7.26 21.21
CA GLY A 9 6.06 -6.65 20.37
C GLY A 9 6.01 -5.15 20.64
N GLY A 10 7.14 -4.50 20.51
CA GLY A 10 7.19 -3.06 20.35
C GLY A 10 7.01 -2.82 18.85
N ASP A 11 6.06 -1.96 18.51
CA ASP A 11 5.87 -1.50 17.15
C ASP A 11 7.21 -1.08 16.57
N CYS A 12 7.62 -1.73 15.48
CA CYS A 12 8.81 -1.30 14.77
C CYS A 12 8.54 0.12 14.27
N PRO A 13 9.35 1.13 14.64
CA PRO A 13 9.10 2.49 14.20
C PRO A 13 9.06 2.54 12.67
N LYS A 14 8.00 3.11 12.13
CA LYS A 14 7.80 3.28 10.67
C LYS A 14 8.48 4.55 10.16
N PHE A 15 8.72 5.50 11.07
CA PHE A 15 9.33 6.78 10.77
C PHE A 15 10.65 6.94 11.50
N THR A 16 11.65 7.52 10.83
CA THR A 16 12.85 8.09 11.47
C THR A 16 12.53 9.47 12.04
N MET A 17 11.70 10.23 11.29
CA MET A 17 11.15 11.51 11.67
C MET A 17 9.64 11.50 11.40
N PRO A 18 8.79 11.52 12.44
CA PRO A 18 7.35 11.54 12.27
C PRO A 18 6.90 12.73 11.41
N PRO A 19 6.06 12.52 10.39
CA PRO A 19 5.56 13.60 9.57
C PRO A 19 4.54 14.46 10.32
N VAL A 20 4.32 15.67 9.82
CA VAL A 20 3.29 16.56 10.36
C VAL A 20 1.91 16.07 9.92
N MET A 21 1.04 15.84 10.90
CA MET A 21 -0.33 15.37 10.69
C MET A 21 -1.27 16.52 10.29
N VAL A 22 -2.26 16.22 9.46
CA VAL A 22 -3.41 17.11 9.23
C VAL A 22 -4.41 16.88 10.35
N GLY A 23 -4.69 17.92 11.12
CA GLY A 23 -5.71 17.86 12.17
C GLY A 23 -7.11 17.69 11.58
N GLY A 24 -7.91 16.81 12.19
CA GLY A 24 -9.34 16.67 11.92
C GLY A 24 -9.73 15.58 10.93
N GLY A 25 -8.97 14.53 10.76
CA GLY A 25 -9.34 13.28 10.07
C GLY A 25 -9.94 13.42 8.66
N PHE A 26 -9.79 12.39 7.88
CA PHE A 26 -10.47 12.19 6.60
C PHE A 26 -11.26 10.89 6.67
N THR A 27 -12.18 10.67 5.76
CA THR A 27 -12.85 9.39 5.59
C THR A 27 -12.44 8.76 4.27
N LEU A 28 -12.42 7.43 4.23
CA LEU A 28 -12.16 6.71 2.99
C LEU A 28 -13.30 6.96 2.00
N ILE A 29 -12.97 7.15 0.71
CA ILE A 29 -13.99 7.29 -0.33
C ILE A 29 -14.88 6.05 -0.40
N ALA A 30 -16.19 6.23 -0.57
CA ALA A 30 -17.18 5.15 -0.60
C ALA A 30 -16.80 4.02 -1.57
N GLU A 31 -16.28 4.34 -2.75
CA GLU A 31 -15.87 3.33 -3.73
C GLU A 31 -14.82 2.33 -3.21
N GLN A 32 -13.90 2.75 -2.33
CA GLN A 32 -12.92 1.86 -1.71
C GLN A 32 -13.45 1.25 -0.42
N ALA A 33 -14.20 2.01 0.36
CA ALA A 33 -14.81 1.57 1.60
C ALA A 33 -15.71 0.33 1.41
N ASP A 34 -16.49 0.29 0.33
CA ASP A 34 -17.36 -0.84 -0.01
C ASP A 34 -16.60 -2.12 -0.41
N LYS A 35 -15.33 -1.99 -0.81
CA LYS A 35 -14.54 -3.10 -1.36
C LYS A 35 -13.53 -3.67 -0.39
N ILE A 36 -13.02 -2.82 0.52
CA ILE A 36 -12.06 -3.25 1.54
C ILE A 36 -12.85 -3.92 2.68
N PRO A 37 -12.56 -5.19 3.03
CA PRO A 37 -13.30 -5.88 4.08
C PRO A 37 -13.20 -5.14 5.42
N GLU A 38 -14.31 -5.10 6.17
CA GLU A 38 -14.30 -4.59 7.54
C GLU A 38 -13.32 -5.38 8.42
N GLY A 39 -12.64 -4.68 9.31
CA GLY A 39 -11.58 -5.24 10.16
C GLY A 39 -10.23 -5.38 9.46
N TRP A 40 -10.13 -5.04 8.16
CA TRP A 40 -8.85 -5.04 7.47
C TRP A 40 -7.96 -3.91 7.98
N VAL A 41 -6.74 -4.23 8.37
CA VAL A 41 -5.79 -3.22 8.87
C VAL A 41 -4.93 -2.70 7.71
N ILE A 42 -5.11 -1.42 7.39
CA ILE A 42 -4.39 -0.70 6.34
C ILE A 42 -3.08 -0.19 6.95
N PRO A 43 -1.91 -0.51 6.38
CA PRO A 43 -0.63 -0.19 7.01
C PRO A 43 -0.26 1.29 6.94
N THR A 44 0.39 1.74 7.98
CA THR A 44 1.13 3.02 8.03
C THR A 44 2.01 3.19 6.79
N GLY A 45 2.08 4.40 6.25
CA GLY A 45 2.87 4.72 5.06
C GLY A 45 2.16 4.38 3.74
N THR A 46 0.94 3.84 3.78
CA THR A 46 0.12 3.68 2.56
C THR A 46 -0.07 5.04 1.90
N LEU A 47 0.17 5.09 0.60
CA LEU A 47 0.01 6.31 -0.19
C LEU A 47 -1.47 6.72 -0.24
N ALA A 48 -1.73 8.01 -0.11
CA ALA A 48 -3.08 8.56 -0.19
C ALA A 48 -3.13 9.87 -0.99
N MET A 49 -4.23 10.09 -1.66
CA MET A 49 -4.63 11.39 -2.17
C MET A 49 -5.77 11.90 -1.31
N VAL A 50 -5.60 13.05 -0.69
CA VAL A 50 -6.60 13.68 0.17
C VAL A 50 -7.18 14.92 -0.49
N ASP A 51 -8.50 15.05 -0.37
CA ASP A 51 -9.27 16.22 -0.74
C ASP A 51 -9.77 16.91 0.54
N GLU A 52 -9.12 18.01 0.90
CA GLU A 52 -9.50 18.77 2.12
C GLU A 52 -10.90 19.37 2.04
N SER A 53 -11.39 19.68 0.84
CA SER A 53 -12.69 20.30 0.65
C SER A 53 -13.84 19.34 0.94
N LYS A 54 -13.62 18.06 0.64
CA LYS A 54 -14.58 16.98 0.87
C LYS A 54 -14.32 16.19 2.14
N ARG A 55 -13.13 16.35 2.72
CA ARG A 55 -12.64 15.53 3.84
C ARG A 55 -12.57 14.05 3.48
N GLU A 56 -12.21 13.74 2.24
CA GLU A 56 -12.10 12.39 1.70
C GLU A 56 -10.64 12.03 1.40
N ALA A 57 -10.32 10.76 1.57
CA ALA A 57 -9.04 10.17 1.21
C ALA A 57 -9.24 9.01 0.22
N THR A 58 -8.44 9.00 -0.84
CA THR A 58 -8.33 7.90 -1.79
C THR A 58 -7.01 7.20 -1.56
N LEU A 59 -7.02 5.90 -1.27
CA LEU A 59 -5.81 5.11 -1.12
C LEU A 59 -5.21 4.78 -2.49
N VAL A 60 -3.88 4.80 -2.54
CA VAL A 60 -3.08 4.28 -3.65
C VAL A 60 -2.31 3.08 -3.12
N THR A 61 -2.94 1.91 -3.22
CA THR A 61 -2.43 0.68 -2.61
C THR A 61 -1.22 0.15 -3.38
N THR A 62 -0.16 -0.12 -2.65
CA THR A 62 1.06 -0.74 -3.18
C THR A 62 1.48 -1.91 -2.29
N GLY A 63 2.19 -2.88 -2.87
CA GLY A 63 2.71 -4.03 -2.12
C GLY A 63 4.08 -4.47 -2.64
N ARG A 64 4.98 -4.84 -1.73
CA ARG A 64 6.28 -5.41 -2.07
C ARG A 64 6.16 -6.91 -2.18
N VAL A 65 6.64 -7.48 -3.28
CA VAL A 65 6.70 -8.93 -3.49
C VAL A 65 7.75 -9.54 -2.58
N THR A 66 7.35 -10.44 -1.69
CA THR A 66 8.25 -11.20 -0.80
C THR A 66 8.47 -12.62 -1.29
N ALA A 67 7.48 -13.21 -1.96
CA ALA A 67 7.62 -14.53 -2.57
C ALA A 67 6.73 -14.67 -3.83
N ILE A 68 7.12 -15.57 -4.71
CA ILE A 68 6.35 -15.99 -5.87
C ILE A 68 6.25 -17.51 -5.79
N SER A 69 5.05 -18.07 -5.89
CA SER A 69 4.84 -19.50 -5.81
C SER A 69 5.50 -20.21 -7.00
N THR A 70 6.32 -21.20 -6.71
CA THR A 70 6.98 -22.04 -7.73
C THR A 70 6.01 -23.00 -8.42
N SER A 71 4.94 -23.39 -7.72
CA SER A 71 3.91 -24.29 -8.24
C SER A 71 2.80 -23.54 -9.00
N ASN A 72 2.61 -22.26 -8.73
CA ASN A 72 1.58 -21.42 -9.34
C ASN A 72 2.07 -19.98 -9.55
N SER A 73 2.58 -19.68 -10.73
CA SER A 73 3.09 -18.34 -11.08
C SER A 73 2.06 -17.20 -11.01
N LYS A 74 0.79 -17.51 -10.79
CA LYS A 74 -0.29 -16.54 -10.54
C LYS A 74 -0.44 -16.18 -9.06
N GLN A 75 0.27 -16.89 -8.16
CA GLN A 75 0.20 -16.66 -6.73
C GLN A 75 1.46 -15.95 -6.26
N VAL A 76 1.30 -14.80 -5.65
CA VAL A 76 2.37 -13.96 -5.13
C VAL A 76 2.10 -13.63 -3.67
N THR A 77 3.15 -13.54 -2.87
CA THR A 77 3.06 -13.08 -1.48
C THR A 77 3.58 -11.65 -1.41
N LEU A 78 2.80 -10.78 -0.81
CA LEU A 78 3.17 -9.39 -0.55
C LEU A 78 3.53 -9.20 0.91
N GLN A 79 4.41 -8.25 1.16
CA GLN A 79 4.80 -7.88 2.52
C GLN A 79 3.58 -7.45 3.33
N ALA A 80 3.46 -8.01 4.53
CA ALA A 80 2.54 -7.59 5.58
C ALA A 80 3.31 -7.40 6.88
N ASP A 81 2.75 -6.69 7.84
CA ASP A 81 3.30 -6.48 9.17
C ASP A 81 2.23 -6.87 10.21
N GLY A 82 2.28 -8.12 10.64
CA GLY A 82 1.24 -8.71 11.46
C GLY A 82 -0.13 -8.69 10.75
N ALA A 83 -1.10 -8.01 11.33
CA ALA A 83 -2.44 -7.85 10.73
C ALA A 83 -2.50 -6.78 9.64
N ALA A 84 -1.49 -5.88 9.58
CA ALA A 84 -1.48 -4.79 8.61
C ALA A 84 -0.96 -5.27 7.25
N ALA A 85 -1.79 -5.16 6.23
CA ALA A 85 -1.50 -5.62 4.88
C ALA A 85 -2.05 -4.66 3.81
N PRO A 86 -1.46 -4.66 2.59
CA PRO A 86 -1.97 -3.86 1.48
C PRO A 86 -3.48 -4.04 1.32
N ALA A 87 -4.23 -2.93 1.23
CA ALA A 87 -5.69 -2.92 1.13
C ALA A 87 -6.14 -3.34 -0.28
N LEU A 88 -5.96 -4.62 -0.59
CA LEU A 88 -6.34 -5.23 -1.86
C LEU A 88 -7.65 -6.00 -1.72
N TYR A 89 -8.43 -6.03 -2.78
CA TYR A 89 -9.71 -6.72 -2.83
C TYR A 89 -9.88 -7.47 -4.15
N VAL A 90 -10.78 -8.46 -4.16
CA VAL A 90 -11.07 -9.24 -5.36
C VAL A 90 -11.61 -8.34 -6.47
N GLY A 91 -11.06 -8.47 -7.66
CA GLY A 91 -11.42 -7.68 -8.84
C GLY A 91 -10.55 -6.43 -9.07
N CYS A 92 -9.71 -6.00 -8.12
CA CYS A 92 -8.77 -4.91 -8.39
C CYS A 92 -7.68 -5.36 -9.36
N TYR A 93 -7.19 -4.44 -10.17
CA TYR A 93 -6.06 -4.69 -11.07
C TYR A 93 -4.74 -4.45 -10.35
N LEU A 94 -3.75 -5.31 -10.60
CA LEU A 94 -2.39 -5.15 -10.08
C LEU A 94 -1.39 -5.08 -11.24
N ALA A 95 -0.50 -4.09 -11.19
CA ALA A 95 0.55 -3.89 -12.17
C ALA A 95 1.91 -3.64 -11.50
N LYS A 96 2.97 -4.19 -12.11
CA LYS A 96 4.36 -3.83 -11.83
C LYS A 96 4.76 -2.58 -12.61
N ASP A 97 4.30 -2.48 -13.86
CA ASP A 97 4.61 -1.40 -14.78
C ASP A 97 3.33 -0.61 -15.11
N LEU A 98 3.35 0.68 -14.81
CA LEU A 98 2.23 1.60 -15.06
C LEU A 98 2.04 1.94 -16.54
N SER A 99 2.97 1.53 -17.42
CA SER A 99 2.84 1.64 -18.88
C SER A 99 2.15 0.43 -19.52
N ALA A 100 1.79 -0.57 -18.74
CA ALA A 100 1.09 -1.76 -19.26
C ALA A 100 -0.31 -1.42 -19.80
N THR A 101 -0.78 -2.22 -20.75
CA THR A 101 -2.17 -2.10 -21.22
C THR A 101 -3.13 -2.84 -20.29
N LEU A 102 -4.36 -2.38 -20.22
CA LEU A 102 -5.41 -3.00 -19.41
C LEU A 102 -5.58 -4.49 -19.73
N ALA A 103 -5.54 -4.86 -21.03
CA ALA A 103 -5.65 -6.24 -21.47
C ALA A 103 -4.54 -7.15 -20.91
N ASN A 104 -3.37 -6.60 -20.62
CA ASN A 104 -2.22 -7.35 -20.07
C ASN A 104 -2.14 -7.30 -18.53
N THR A 105 -2.95 -6.51 -17.88
CA THR A 105 -2.94 -6.35 -16.43
C THR A 105 -3.84 -7.38 -15.76
N PRO A 106 -3.33 -8.20 -14.82
CA PRO A 106 -4.14 -9.16 -14.09
C PRO A 106 -5.07 -8.49 -13.09
N THR A 107 -6.18 -9.16 -12.81
CA THR A 107 -7.03 -8.86 -11.65
C THR A 107 -6.71 -9.79 -10.49
N VAL A 108 -6.95 -9.32 -9.30
CA VAL A 108 -6.92 -10.14 -8.08
C VAL A 108 -8.14 -11.06 -8.07
N SER A 109 -7.93 -12.36 -7.94
CA SER A 109 -9.00 -13.37 -7.85
C SER A 109 -9.22 -13.87 -6.41
N ALA A 110 -8.19 -13.81 -5.56
CA ALA A 110 -8.31 -14.10 -4.13
C ALA A 110 -7.22 -13.38 -3.35
N VAL A 111 -7.50 -13.07 -2.09
CA VAL A 111 -6.54 -12.55 -1.11
C VAL A 111 -6.67 -13.34 0.19
N GLU A 112 -5.54 -13.66 0.81
CA GLU A 112 -5.48 -14.40 2.05
C GLU A 112 -4.30 -13.88 2.89
N LEU A 113 -4.58 -13.41 4.11
CA LEU A 113 -3.54 -13.00 5.04
C LEU A 113 -3.02 -14.24 5.78
N THR A 114 -1.71 -14.45 5.73
CA THR A 114 -1.01 -15.57 6.38
C THR A 114 0.12 -15.02 7.26
N ASP A 115 0.76 -15.90 8.05
CA ASP A 115 1.91 -15.52 8.88
C ASP A 115 3.11 -15.07 8.03
N ASP A 116 3.21 -15.50 6.76
CA ASP A 116 4.28 -15.14 5.83
C ASP A 116 4.01 -13.85 5.03
N GLY A 117 2.79 -13.30 5.14
CA GLY A 117 2.37 -12.10 4.43
C GLY A 117 1.00 -12.24 3.74
N LEU A 118 0.67 -11.29 2.87
CA LEU A 118 -0.56 -11.29 2.09
C LEU A 118 -0.39 -12.12 0.81
N VAL A 119 -1.00 -13.29 0.77
CA VAL A 119 -1.04 -14.15 -0.41
C VAL A 119 -2.12 -13.66 -1.37
N VAL A 120 -1.71 -13.27 -2.57
CA VAL A 120 -2.59 -12.76 -3.63
C VAL A 120 -2.59 -13.73 -4.79
N THR A 121 -3.76 -14.19 -5.20
CA THR A 121 -3.93 -14.98 -6.42
C THR A 121 -4.42 -14.08 -7.55
N LEU A 122 -3.73 -14.13 -8.67
CA LEU A 122 -3.97 -13.31 -9.85
C LEU A 122 -4.70 -14.11 -10.95
N SER A 123 -5.49 -13.44 -11.76
CA SER A 123 -6.14 -14.05 -12.94
C SER A 123 -5.13 -14.57 -13.97
N LYS A 124 -3.96 -13.92 -14.06
CA LYS A 124 -2.82 -14.32 -14.91
C LYS A 124 -1.49 -13.91 -14.25
N ALA A 125 -0.40 -14.57 -14.62
CA ALA A 125 0.94 -14.22 -14.12
C ALA A 125 1.40 -12.87 -14.70
N ILE A 126 2.17 -12.13 -13.88
CA ILE A 126 2.85 -10.90 -14.32
C ILE A 126 4.22 -11.30 -14.89
N SER A 127 4.47 -10.95 -16.14
CA SER A 127 5.75 -11.27 -16.79
C SER A 127 6.90 -10.53 -16.13
N GLY A 128 8.01 -11.22 -15.91
CA GLY A 128 9.23 -10.65 -15.34
C GLY A 128 9.09 -10.16 -13.89
N LEU A 129 8.08 -10.65 -13.15
CA LEU A 129 7.94 -10.36 -11.73
C LEU A 129 9.05 -11.06 -10.94
N ALA A 130 9.64 -10.33 -10.00
CA ALA A 130 10.69 -10.82 -9.11
C ALA A 130 10.40 -10.45 -7.65
N VAL A 131 11.04 -11.16 -6.73
CA VAL A 131 11.04 -10.78 -5.30
C VAL A 131 11.71 -9.42 -5.14
N GLY A 132 11.10 -8.54 -4.35
CA GLY A 132 11.51 -7.16 -4.17
C GLY A 132 10.76 -6.16 -5.07
N ASP A 133 10.10 -6.64 -6.12
CA ASP A 133 9.30 -5.75 -6.99
C ASP A 133 8.14 -5.09 -6.24
N THR A 134 7.76 -3.92 -6.72
CA THR A 134 6.57 -3.20 -6.27
C THR A 134 5.40 -3.49 -7.19
N LEU A 135 4.28 -3.95 -6.63
CA LEU A 135 2.99 -4.02 -7.31
C LEU A 135 2.11 -2.86 -6.85
N CYS A 136 1.38 -2.28 -7.81
CA CYS A 136 0.46 -1.17 -7.56
C CYS A 136 -0.96 -1.56 -7.93
N GLU A 137 -1.93 -1.19 -7.09
CA GLU A 137 -3.32 -1.17 -7.52
C GLU A 137 -3.50 -0.10 -8.59
N VAL A 138 -4.14 -0.48 -9.67
CA VAL A 138 -4.39 0.40 -10.82
C VAL A 138 -5.85 0.32 -11.24
N VAL A 139 -6.30 1.34 -11.95
CA VAL A 139 -7.64 1.40 -12.54
C VAL A 139 -7.55 1.49 -14.05
N ALA A 140 -8.63 1.10 -14.71
CA ALA A 140 -8.75 1.21 -16.16
C ALA A 140 -8.73 2.68 -16.60
N ASP A 141 -8.00 2.96 -17.67
CA ASP A 141 -7.96 4.22 -18.39
C ASP A 141 -8.09 3.95 -19.89
N SER A 142 -9.31 3.69 -20.33
CA SER A 142 -9.60 3.21 -21.68
C SER A 142 -8.89 1.87 -21.95
N THR A 143 -7.91 1.84 -22.87
CA THR A 143 -7.10 0.65 -23.19
C THR A 143 -5.85 0.52 -22.30
N ASN A 144 -5.53 1.54 -21.51
CA ASN A 144 -4.37 1.60 -20.65
C ASN A 144 -4.79 1.47 -19.16
N ILE A 145 -3.82 1.55 -18.30
CA ILE A 145 -4.00 1.61 -16.85
C ILE A 145 -3.40 2.90 -16.30
N LYS A 146 -3.91 3.32 -15.14
CA LYS A 146 -3.33 4.40 -14.35
C LYS A 146 -3.47 4.11 -12.87
N LEU A 147 -2.70 4.79 -12.03
CA LEU A 147 -2.96 4.82 -10.59
C LEU A 147 -4.36 5.40 -10.35
N ARG A 148 -5.02 4.93 -9.29
CA ARG A 148 -6.35 5.43 -8.88
C ARG A 148 -6.32 6.94 -8.65
N ALA A 149 -5.25 7.44 -8.05
CA ALA A 149 -5.03 8.86 -7.82
C ALA A 149 -3.53 9.18 -7.79
N THR A 150 -3.18 10.45 -7.92
CA THR A 150 -1.82 10.92 -7.67
C THR A 150 -1.69 11.21 -6.18
N PRO A 151 -0.84 10.47 -5.43
CA PRO A 151 -0.75 10.65 -3.99
C PRO A 151 -0.15 12.01 -3.64
N ASN A 152 -0.72 12.65 -2.62
CA ASN A 152 -0.23 13.89 -2.03
C ASN A 152 0.03 13.76 -0.53
N SER A 153 -0.17 12.57 0.02
CA SER A 153 -0.09 12.25 1.45
C SER A 153 0.26 10.78 1.66
N ILE A 154 0.56 10.42 2.89
CA ILE A 154 0.67 9.03 3.37
C ILE A 154 -0.09 8.87 4.68
N LEU A 155 -0.52 7.64 4.98
CA LEU A 155 -1.10 7.30 6.28
C LEU A 155 -0.03 7.38 7.37
N ILE A 156 -0.41 7.89 8.54
CA ILE A 156 0.50 8.08 9.69
C ILE A 156 0.47 6.88 10.61
N ASP A 157 -0.70 6.27 10.77
CA ASP A 157 -0.92 5.13 11.63
C ASP A 157 -1.56 3.97 10.86
N ASP A 158 -1.50 2.76 11.44
CA ASP A 158 -2.26 1.62 10.95
C ASP A 158 -3.76 1.88 11.22
N MET A 159 -4.58 1.72 10.17
CA MET A 159 -6.00 2.07 10.22
C MET A 159 -6.86 0.83 9.96
N GLU A 160 -7.80 0.56 10.87
CA GLU A 160 -8.80 -0.50 10.69
C GLU A 160 -9.95 -0.02 9.78
N ALA A 161 -10.22 -0.77 8.71
CA ALA A 161 -11.33 -0.50 7.81
C ALA A 161 -12.69 -0.72 8.52
N LYS A 162 -13.58 0.27 8.42
CA LYS A 162 -14.92 0.29 9.03
C LYS A 162 -15.99 0.75 8.01
N GLY A 163 -15.85 0.30 6.78
CA GLY A 163 -16.68 0.78 5.68
C GLY A 163 -16.50 2.29 5.43
N GLU A 164 -17.58 3.00 5.14
CA GLU A 164 -17.56 4.45 4.86
C GLU A 164 -17.09 5.30 6.06
N GLU A 165 -17.18 4.76 7.28
CA GLU A 165 -16.74 5.44 8.50
C GLU A 165 -15.25 5.23 8.79
N THR A 166 -14.49 4.62 7.87
CA THR A 166 -13.05 4.38 8.06
C THR A 166 -12.32 5.71 8.21
N PRO A 167 -11.79 6.02 9.41
CA PRO A 167 -11.05 7.24 9.62
C PRO A 167 -9.67 7.10 8.97
N ILE A 168 -9.20 8.13 8.28
CA ILE A 168 -7.88 8.15 7.64
C ILE A 168 -7.09 9.34 8.16
N ASP A 169 -6.05 9.05 8.93
CA ASP A 169 -5.10 10.07 9.39
C ASP A 169 -3.89 10.13 8.44
N VAL A 170 -3.64 11.31 7.92
CA VAL A 170 -2.65 11.54 6.86
C VAL A 170 -1.68 12.66 7.21
N THR A 171 -0.55 12.68 6.50
CA THR A 171 0.40 13.79 6.57
C THR A 171 -0.17 15.03 5.87
N ARG A 172 0.37 16.19 6.20
CA ARG A 172 0.29 17.35 5.31
C ARG A 172 1.12 17.07 4.05
N ASN A 173 0.60 17.44 2.89
CA ASN A 173 1.35 17.36 1.64
C ASN A 173 2.66 18.17 1.67
N THR A 174 2.74 19.21 2.50
CA THR A 174 3.92 20.04 2.74
C THR A 174 4.66 19.70 4.03
N GLY A 175 4.19 18.72 4.81
CA GLY A 175 4.80 18.30 6.07
C GLY A 175 6.07 17.49 5.84
N ASN A 176 7.14 17.80 6.59
CA ASN A 176 8.35 17.01 6.57
C ASN A 176 8.11 15.69 7.30
N GLY A 177 8.70 14.62 6.80
CA GLY A 177 8.71 13.31 7.44
C GLY A 177 9.66 12.38 6.72
N GLU A 178 10.22 11.43 7.42
CA GLU A 178 11.07 10.40 6.83
C GLU A 178 10.62 9.00 7.27
N CYS A 179 10.35 8.15 6.27
CA CYS A 179 9.91 6.79 6.46
C CYS A 179 11.07 5.80 6.31
N TYR A 180 11.07 4.75 7.12
CA TYR A 180 11.89 3.57 6.82
C TYR A 180 11.31 2.84 5.61
N ALA A 181 11.95 2.97 4.44
CA ALA A 181 11.48 2.41 3.17
C ALA A 181 11.14 0.90 3.22
N ARG A 182 11.80 0.12 4.10
CA ARG A 182 11.55 -1.32 4.25
C ARG A 182 10.36 -1.65 5.16
N ARG A 183 9.89 -0.68 5.96
CA ARG A 183 8.85 -0.88 7.00
C ARG A 183 7.49 -0.32 6.62
N VAL A 184 7.43 0.36 5.48
CA VAL A 184 6.21 0.92 4.91
C VAL A 184 5.94 0.30 3.54
N PRO A 185 4.71 0.40 3.03
CA PRO A 185 4.42 0.00 1.65
C PRO A 185 5.37 0.65 0.66
N PRO A 186 5.84 -0.09 -0.36
CA PRO A 186 6.83 0.42 -1.32
C PRO A 186 6.24 1.53 -2.17
N VAL A 187 7.09 2.51 -2.52
CA VAL A 187 6.70 3.58 -3.42
C VAL A 187 7.27 3.30 -4.81
N PRO A 188 6.45 3.31 -5.88
CA PRO A 188 6.93 3.19 -7.24
C PRO A 188 7.94 4.30 -7.57
N ALA A 189 9.02 3.98 -8.25
CA ALA A 189 10.05 4.95 -8.63
C ALA A 189 9.49 6.13 -9.44
N SER A 190 8.43 5.90 -10.23
CA SER A 190 7.74 6.95 -10.98
C SER A 190 7.08 8.03 -10.11
N LEU A 191 6.82 7.74 -8.83
CA LEU A 191 6.25 8.67 -7.86
C LEU A 191 7.30 9.35 -6.99
N LEU A 192 8.57 9.02 -7.14
CA LEU A 192 9.66 9.61 -6.38
C LEU A 192 10.40 10.68 -7.20
N ASP A 193 10.87 11.70 -6.49
CA ASP A 193 11.89 12.65 -6.93
C ASP A 193 13.08 12.52 -5.96
N GLY A 194 14.14 11.85 -6.40
CA GLY A 194 15.14 11.31 -5.49
C GLY A 194 14.50 10.35 -4.49
N ASN A 195 14.68 10.64 -3.19
CA ASN A 195 14.07 9.85 -2.10
C ASN A 195 12.74 10.44 -1.60
N CYS A 196 12.22 11.49 -2.22
CA CYS A 196 11.00 12.16 -1.77
C CYS A 196 9.80 11.75 -2.62
N LEU A 197 8.65 11.56 -1.97
CA LEU A 197 7.37 11.44 -2.68
C LEU A 197 7.08 12.77 -3.40
N LYS A 198 6.88 12.72 -4.71
CA LYS A 198 6.61 13.90 -5.54
C LYS A 198 5.49 14.75 -4.97
N SER A 199 5.64 16.07 -5.08
CA SER A 199 4.67 17.06 -4.57
C SER A 199 4.47 17.05 -3.05
N THR A 200 5.36 16.38 -2.30
CA THR A 200 5.36 16.36 -0.83
C THR A 200 6.76 16.62 -0.30
N LYS A 201 6.90 16.66 1.03
CA LYS A 201 8.18 16.67 1.73
C LYS A 201 8.42 15.39 2.53
N VAL A 202 7.69 14.34 2.21
CA VAL A 202 7.90 13.01 2.80
C VAL A 202 9.02 12.33 2.05
N SER A 203 10.05 11.91 2.76
CA SER A 203 11.20 11.19 2.23
C SER A 203 11.23 9.74 2.73
N TYR A 204 12.03 8.93 2.06
CA TYR A 204 12.24 7.53 2.38
C TYR A 204 13.73 7.27 2.56
N THR A 205 14.08 6.48 3.58
CA THR A 205 15.46 5.99 3.71
C THR A 205 15.83 5.14 2.50
N GLU A 206 17.11 5.08 2.18
CA GLU A 206 17.59 4.20 1.12
C GLU A 206 17.21 2.75 1.41
N THR A 207 16.73 2.06 0.38
CA THR A 207 16.51 0.61 0.44
C THR A 207 17.80 -0.05 -0.04
N LEU A 208 18.64 -0.46 0.89
CA LEU A 208 19.86 -1.25 0.61
C LEU A 208 19.50 -2.67 0.20
#